data_c558378c0f3f011e9825a74bb3f6081b
#
_entry.id   c558378c0f3f011e9825a74bb3f6081b
#
_cell.length_a   1.000
_cell.length_b   1.000
_cell.length_c   1.000
_cell.angle_alpha   90.00
_cell.angle_beta   90.00
_cell.angle_gamma   90.00
#
_symmetry.space_group_name_H-M   'P 1'
#
loop_
_entity.id
_entity.type
_entity.pdbx_description
1 polymer ?
#
loop_
_entity_poly.entity_id
_entity_poly.type
_entity_poly.pdbx_seq_one_letter_code
_entity_poly.pdbx_strand_id
1 'polypeptide(L)'
;MLSFEKFMTEEYGELSEKLITFAKQAYPKFGNILILAGGAGSGKGFIKDKLVGMEGFTFDVDALKTLAAKTPAIAKKVKDELGVDLAALAGNLKNDENVGKLHGIIGDYLDLDGNRLKALYASILTSDPERKPNIIFDVTLKDLQKLEKITRKVKDLGYDPKKIHIVWVVNDIEVAIKQNASRDRVVPLEILIGTHRGASQTMLDIISMGEKLKKYMDGDIVFAFNKVGVDAELAKSGKGGSFIKKADYVYIKRSGQQVMNMDAIGNDIRHKISSYVPKNASWA
;
A
#
# COMPACT_ATOMS: atom_id res chain seq x y z
N MET A 1 -22.65 -4.67 -36.90
CA MET A 1 -22.75 -3.95 -35.61
C MET A 1 -22.45 -4.97 -34.52
N LEU A 2 -21.29 -4.88 -33.87
CA LEU A 2 -20.94 -5.74 -32.73
C LEU A 2 -21.92 -5.45 -31.61
N SER A 3 -22.43 -6.47 -30.92
CA SER A 3 -23.27 -6.25 -29.75
C SER A 3 -22.47 -5.52 -28.66
N PHE A 4 -23.13 -4.71 -27.84
CA PHE A 4 -22.51 -3.98 -26.74
C PHE A 4 -21.73 -4.93 -25.79
N GLU A 5 -22.23 -6.14 -25.58
CA GLU A 5 -21.57 -7.20 -24.82
C GLU A 5 -20.26 -7.64 -25.47
N LYS A 6 -20.24 -7.81 -26.80
CA LYS A 6 -19.04 -8.21 -27.52
C LYS A 6 -17.99 -7.09 -27.54
N PHE A 7 -18.42 -5.83 -27.66
CA PHE A 7 -17.57 -4.65 -27.53
C PHE A 7 -16.96 -4.54 -26.12
N MET A 8 -17.78 -4.75 -25.08
CA MET A 8 -17.31 -4.73 -23.69
C MET A 8 -16.37 -5.89 -23.38
N THR A 9 -16.59 -7.09 -23.96
CA THR A 9 -15.75 -8.26 -23.76
C THR A 9 -14.42 -8.14 -24.50
N GLU A 10 -14.38 -7.59 -25.70
CA GLU A 10 -13.14 -7.42 -26.48
C GLU A 10 -12.30 -6.23 -26.00
N GLU A 11 -12.92 -5.13 -25.55
CA GLU A 11 -12.18 -3.91 -25.15
C GLU A 11 -11.94 -3.80 -23.63
N TYR A 12 -12.78 -4.40 -22.80
CA TYR A 12 -12.71 -4.34 -21.34
C TYR A 12 -12.58 -5.71 -20.64
N GLY A 13 -12.86 -6.82 -21.31
CA GLY A 13 -12.74 -8.16 -20.75
C GLY A 13 -11.33 -8.50 -20.30
N GLU A 14 -10.31 -8.12 -21.07
CA GLU A 14 -8.91 -8.25 -20.68
C GLU A 14 -8.50 -7.33 -19.51
N LEU A 15 -9.15 -6.19 -19.33
CA LEU A 15 -8.89 -5.26 -18.23
C LEU A 15 -9.46 -5.76 -16.91
N SER A 16 -10.63 -6.40 -16.90
CA SER A 16 -11.26 -6.91 -15.69
C SER A 16 -10.56 -8.16 -15.13
N GLU A 17 -9.95 -8.98 -15.99
CA GLU A 17 -9.19 -10.15 -15.57
C GLU A 17 -7.86 -9.80 -14.89
N LYS A 18 -7.33 -8.60 -15.13
CA LYS A 18 -6.04 -8.13 -14.58
C LYS A 18 -6.18 -7.37 -13.25
N LEU A 19 -7.41 -7.01 -12.83
CA LEU A 19 -7.62 -6.33 -11.57
C LEU A 19 -7.56 -7.30 -10.39
N ILE A 20 -6.94 -6.83 -9.31
CA ILE A 20 -6.99 -7.53 -8.02
C ILE A 20 -8.41 -7.42 -7.48
N THR A 21 -9.02 -8.58 -7.19
CA THR A 21 -10.36 -8.64 -6.59
C THR A 21 -10.27 -8.82 -5.08
N PHE A 22 -11.18 -8.17 -4.34
CA PHE A 22 -11.31 -8.30 -2.89
C PHE A 22 -12.64 -8.93 -2.56
N ALA A 23 -12.62 -10.07 -1.85
CA ALA A 23 -13.80 -10.91 -1.62
C ALA A 23 -14.59 -11.18 -2.92
N LYS A 24 -13.89 -11.43 -4.02
CA LYS A 24 -14.41 -11.65 -5.39
C LYS A 24 -14.99 -10.40 -6.08
N GLN A 25 -14.81 -9.20 -5.54
CA GLN A 25 -15.25 -7.94 -6.14
C GLN A 25 -14.05 -7.14 -6.66
N ALA A 26 -14.08 -6.73 -7.93
CA ALA A 26 -13.05 -5.89 -8.53
C ALA A 26 -13.16 -4.43 -8.06
N TYR A 27 -14.38 -3.95 -7.83
CA TYR A 27 -14.68 -2.58 -7.41
C TYR A 27 -15.55 -2.57 -6.14
N PRO A 28 -15.01 -2.95 -4.98
CA PRO A 28 -15.77 -2.94 -3.74
C PRO A 28 -16.09 -1.49 -3.33
N LYS A 29 -17.39 -1.19 -3.13
CA LYS A 29 -17.84 0.19 -2.88
C LYS A 29 -17.72 0.62 -1.42
N PHE A 30 -17.99 -0.29 -0.47
CA PHE A 30 -18.10 0.05 0.94
C PHE A 30 -17.52 -1.05 1.85
N GLY A 31 -17.05 -0.62 3.01
CA GLY A 31 -16.74 -1.48 4.14
C GLY A 31 -15.46 -2.31 4.01
N ASN A 32 -14.58 -1.98 3.06
CA ASN A 32 -13.33 -2.71 2.88
C ASN A 32 -12.15 -1.90 3.42
N ILE A 33 -11.19 -2.61 3.96
CA ILE A 33 -9.90 -2.09 4.39
C ILE A 33 -8.83 -2.72 3.53
N LEU A 34 -8.00 -1.89 2.89
CA LEU A 34 -6.83 -2.33 2.16
C LEU A 34 -5.57 -1.87 2.89
N ILE A 35 -4.71 -2.80 3.25
CA ILE A 35 -3.34 -2.54 3.71
C ILE A 35 -2.43 -2.76 2.50
N LEU A 36 -2.00 -1.66 1.88
CA LEU A 36 -1.08 -1.68 0.77
C LEU A 36 0.35 -1.65 1.34
N ALA A 37 0.98 -2.81 1.35
CA ALA A 37 2.28 -3.06 1.96
C ALA A 37 3.40 -3.07 0.92
N GLY A 38 4.61 -2.73 1.34
CA GLY A 38 5.81 -2.80 0.49
C GLY A 38 6.84 -1.74 0.84
N GLY A 39 8.10 -2.04 0.59
CA GLY A 39 9.23 -1.15 0.87
C GLY A 39 9.17 0.19 0.13
N ALA A 40 10.03 1.11 0.50
CA ALA A 40 10.18 2.37 -0.22
C ALA A 40 10.60 2.11 -1.68
N GLY A 41 9.99 2.81 -2.64
CA GLY A 41 10.27 2.57 -4.06
C GLY A 41 9.71 1.28 -4.66
N SER A 42 8.90 0.50 -3.92
CA SER A 42 8.30 -0.75 -4.46
C SER A 42 7.25 -0.52 -5.55
N GLY A 43 6.73 0.71 -5.70
CA GLY A 43 5.70 1.04 -6.68
C GLY A 43 4.28 0.81 -6.19
N LYS A 44 4.02 0.94 -4.88
CA LYS A 44 2.68 0.85 -4.29
C LYS A 44 1.66 1.75 -4.98
N GLY A 45 2.02 3.01 -5.27
CA GLY A 45 1.15 3.93 -6.00
C GLY A 45 0.74 3.38 -7.36
N PHE A 46 1.68 2.81 -8.14
CA PHE A 46 1.38 2.18 -9.42
C PHE A 46 0.38 1.02 -9.28
N ILE A 47 0.61 0.11 -8.34
CA ILE A 47 -0.28 -1.03 -8.09
C ILE A 47 -1.66 -0.53 -7.63
N LYS A 48 -1.71 0.46 -6.73
CA LYS A 48 -2.97 1.08 -6.28
C LYS A 48 -3.76 1.65 -7.46
N ASP A 49 -3.11 2.43 -8.30
CA ASP A 49 -3.79 3.17 -9.37
C ASP A 49 -4.15 2.30 -10.58
N LYS A 50 -3.44 1.17 -10.78
CA LYS A 50 -3.57 0.36 -11.99
C LYS A 50 -4.17 -1.03 -11.77
N LEU A 51 -4.01 -1.62 -10.57
CA LEU A 51 -4.47 -2.99 -10.27
C LEU A 51 -5.55 -3.04 -9.20
N VAL A 52 -5.73 -1.98 -8.42
CA VAL A 52 -6.70 -1.92 -7.33
C VAL A 52 -7.86 -1.05 -7.74
N GLY A 53 -9.01 -1.67 -8.02
CA GLY A 53 -10.25 -0.94 -8.34
C GLY A 53 -11.00 -0.39 -7.11
N MET A 54 -10.39 -0.44 -5.92
CA MET A 54 -11.00 0.05 -4.70
C MET A 54 -10.76 1.55 -4.54
N GLU A 55 -11.83 2.31 -4.48
CA GLU A 55 -11.79 3.72 -4.09
C GLU A 55 -12.06 3.87 -2.59
N GLY A 56 -11.37 4.80 -1.93
CA GLY A 56 -11.53 5.00 -0.50
C GLY A 56 -10.60 6.07 0.07
N PHE A 57 -10.70 6.31 1.39
CA PHE A 57 -9.77 7.19 2.09
C PHE A 57 -8.39 6.55 2.11
N THR A 58 -7.41 7.24 1.53
CA THR A 58 -6.01 6.81 1.56
C THR A 58 -5.29 7.46 2.73
N PHE A 59 -4.74 6.62 3.63
CA PHE A 59 -3.79 7.02 4.66
C PHE A 59 -2.38 6.86 4.10
N ASP A 60 -1.79 7.98 3.71
CA ASP A 60 -0.41 8.12 3.26
C ASP A 60 0.25 9.23 4.08
N VAL A 61 1.18 8.84 4.95
CA VAL A 61 1.92 9.77 5.82
C VAL A 61 2.78 10.73 5.00
N ASP A 62 3.31 10.29 3.87
CA ASP A 62 4.15 11.12 3.02
C ASP A 62 3.36 12.18 2.27
N ALA A 63 2.14 11.86 1.84
CA ALA A 63 1.21 12.85 1.30
C ALA A 63 0.81 13.90 2.35
N LEU A 64 0.62 13.48 3.61
CA LEU A 64 0.34 14.41 4.71
C LEU A 64 1.48 15.39 4.97
N LYS A 65 2.73 14.94 4.92
CA LYS A 65 3.91 15.81 5.09
C LYS A 65 3.95 16.89 4.02
N THR A 66 3.72 16.50 2.78
CA THR A 66 3.69 17.43 1.65
C THR A 66 2.55 18.44 1.78
N LEU A 67 1.37 17.99 2.19
CA LEU A 67 0.21 18.85 2.39
C LEU A 67 0.45 19.85 3.55
N ALA A 68 0.98 19.39 4.68
CA ALA A 68 1.28 20.22 5.83
C ALA A 68 2.27 21.35 5.48
N ALA A 69 3.34 21.02 4.75
CA ALA A 69 4.32 22.01 4.32
C ALA A 69 3.75 23.07 3.36
N LYS A 70 2.73 22.72 2.58
CA LYS A 70 2.03 23.63 1.67
C LYS A 70 0.88 24.39 2.33
N THR A 71 0.51 24.09 3.57
CA THR A 71 -0.59 24.75 4.29
C THR A 71 -0.08 25.97 5.06
N PRO A 72 -0.43 27.21 4.67
CA PRO A 72 0.15 28.43 5.25
C PRO A 72 -0.01 28.53 6.77
N ALA A 73 -1.18 28.15 7.31
CA ALA A 73 -1.45 28.17 8.74
C ALA A 73 -0.53 27.23 9.53
N ILE A 74 -0.28 26.02 9.00
CA ILE A 74 0.62 25.04 9.62
C ILE A 74 2.07 25.52 9.51
N ALA A 75 2.49 25.99 8.35
CA ALA A 75 3.83 26.52 8.13
C ALA A 75 4.12 27.72 9.07
N LYS A 76 3.16 28.65 9.22
CA LYS A 76 3.27 29.77 10.15
C LYS A 76 3.41 29.28 11.60
N LYS A 77 2.52 28.40 12.06
CA LYS A 77 2.57 27.85 13.42
C LYS A 77 3.94 27.25 13.73
N VAL A 78 4.45 26.37 12.85
CA VAL A 78 5.75 25.74 13.05
C VAL A 78 6.90 26.75 13.05
N LYS A 79 6.83 27.79 12.19
CA LYS A 79 7.82 28.84 12.17
C LYS A 79 7.80 29.67 13.46
N ASP A 80 6.61 30.01 13.95
CA ASP A 80 6.44 30.82 15.17
C ASP A 80 6.86 30.05 16.43
N GLU A 81 6.58 28.74 16.51
CA GLU A 81 6.79 27.93 17.72
C GLU A 81 8.15 27.19 17.72
N LEU A 82 8.67 26.76 16.57
CA LEU A 82 9.92 26.00 16.45
C LEU A 82 11.04 26.73 15.69
N GLY A 83 10.76 27.91 15.10
CA GLY A 83 11.70 28.62 14.27
C GLY A 83 12.04 27.93 12.94
N VAL A 84 11.24 26.94 12.51
CA VAL A 84 11.53 26.09 11.35
C VAL A 84 10.67 26.49 10.16
N ASP A 85 11.31 26.67 9.01
CA ASP A 85 10.61 26.90 7.74
C ASP A 85 10.26 25.54 7.08
N LEU A 86 8.98 25.14 7.21
CA LEU A 86 8.49 23.90 6.63
C LEU A 86 8.58 23.85 5.09
N ALA A 87 8.40 25.01 4.43
CA ALA A 87 8.47 25.08 2.98
C ALA A 87 9.90 24.84 2.48
N ALA A 88 10.89 25.42 3.16
CA ALA A 88 12.30 25.22 2.88
C ALA A 88 12.71 23.75 3.10
N LEU A 89 12.25 23.12 4.21
CA LEU A 89 12.50 21.68 4.45
C LEU A 89 11.89 20.82 3.35
N ALA A 90 10.63 21.06 3.00
CA ALA A 90 9.91 20.32 1.97
C ALA A 90 10.44 20.55 0.55
N GLY A 91 11.08 21.70 0.31
CA GLY A 91 11.72 22.03 -0.97
C GLY A 91 13.03 21.27 -1.24
N ASN A 92 13.63 20.66 -0.20
CA ASN A 92 14.88 19.90 -0.32
C ASN A 92 14.81 18.55 0.40
N LEU A 93 13.93 17.67 -0.06
CA LEU A 93 13.77 16.30 0.46
C LEU A 93 14.75 15.29 -0.13
N LYS A 94 15.77 15.76 -0.87
CA LYS A 94 16.94 14.96 -1.22
C LYS A 94 17.96 14.91 -0.08
N ASN A 95 17.81 15.81 0.90
CA ASN A 95 18.63 15.83 2.11
C ASN A 95 17.97 15.00 3.22
N ASP A 96 18.66 13.97 3.71
CA ASP A 96 18.16 13.02 4.71
C ASP A 96 17.81 13.69 6.04
N GLU A 97 18.57 14.70 6.45
CA GLU A 97 18.32 15.47 7.67
C GLU A 97 16.98 16.24 7.58
N ASN A 98 16.69 16.83 6.41
CA ASN A 98 15.43 17.51 6.17
C ASN A 98 14.24 16.53 6.19
N VAL A 99 14.42 15.33 5.62
CA VAL A 99 13.40 14.27 5.67
C VAL A 99 13.12 13.87 7.11
N GLY A 100 14.17 13.68 7.92
CA GLY A 100 14.07 13.34 9.35
C GLY A 100 13.38 14.43 10.16
N LYS A 101 13.82 15.69 10.00
CA LYS A 101 13.21 16.86 10.67
C LYS A 101 11.73 17.01 10.31
N LEU A 102 11.38 16.92 9.02
CA LEU A 102 10.00 17.03 8.58
C LEU A 102 9.14 15.89 9.16
N HIS A 103 9.69 14.67 9.27
CA HIS A 103 8.99 13.56 9.89
C HIS A 103 8.68 13.81 11.36
N GLY A 104 9.68 14.23 12.15
CA GLY A 104 9.49 14.55 13.57
C GLY A 104 8.47 15.68 13.79
N ILE A 105 8.55 16.76 13.01
CA ILE A 105 7.61 17.88 13.15
C ILE A 105 6.17 17.43 12.85
N ILE A 106 5.94 16.72 11.78
CA ILE A 106 4.57 16.35 11.35
C ILE A 106 4.02 15.19 12.16
N GLY A 107 4.84 14.17 12.45
CA GLY A 107 4.42 13.01 13.23
C GLY A 107 4.39 13.28 14.73
N ASP A 108 5.52 13.74 15.29
CA ASP A 108 5.68 13.80 16.74
C ASP A 108 5.15 15.09 17.34
N TYR A 109 5.40 16.24 16.67
CA TYR A 109 5.00 17.53 17.22
C TYR A 109 3.55 17.91 16.86
N LEU A 110 3.15 17.78 15.58
CA LEU A 110 1.81 18.16 15.13
C LEU A 110 0.78 17.02 15.28
N ASP A 111 1.23 15.78 15.45
CA ASP A 111 0.38 14.56 15.46
C ASP A 111 -0.69 14.57 14.35
N LEU A 112 -0.30 15.00 13.14
CA LEU A 112 -1.25 15.17 12.04
C LEU A 112 -1.86 13.81 11.62
N ASP A 113 -1.08 12.73 11.69
CA ASP A 113 -1.54 11.39 11.39
C ASP A 113 -2.63 10.95 12.37
N GLY A 114 -2.40 11.17 13.68
CA GLY A 114 -3.36 10.85 14.72
C GLY A 114 -4.61 11.71 14.64
N ASN A 115 -4.47 13.00 14.41
CA ASN A 115 -5.61 13.93 14.30
C ASN A 115 -6.47 13.64 13.06
N ARG A 116 -5.86 13.35 11.90
CA ARG A 116 -6.60 12.95 10.70
C ARG A 116 -7.32 11.63 10.91
N LEU A 117 -6.69 10.68 11.58
CA LEU A 117 -7.30 9.41 11.90
C LEU A 117 -8.49 9.57 12.85
N LYS A 118 -8.38 10.41 13.88
CA LYS A 118 -9.48 10.74 14.80
C LYS A 118 -10.67 11.37 14.06
N ALA A 119 -10.41 12.33 13.16
CA ALA A 119 -11.46 12.97 12.36
C ALA A 119 -12.17 11.96 11.44
N LEU A 120 -11.41 11.07 10.78
CA LEU A 120 -11.99 10.01 9.98
C LEU A 120 -12.83 9.05 10.84
N TYR A 121 -12.35 8.66 12.01
CA TYR A 121 -13.10 7.78 12.92
C TYR A 121 -14.41 8.41 13.37
N ALA A 122 -14.42 9.69 13.70
CA ALA A 122 -15.65 10.40 14.04
C ALA A 122 -16.65 10.37 12.87
N SER A 123 -16.19 10.58 11.63
CA SER A 123 -17.07 10.51 10.47
C SER A 123 -17.59 9.11 10.19
N ILE A 124 -16.79 8.05 10.43
CA ILE A 124 -17.21 6.67 10.25
C ILE A 124 -18.25 6.27 11.30
N LEU A 125 -18.06 6.67 12.57
CA LEU A 125 -19.01 6.38 13.65
C LEU A 125 -20.38 7.00 13.42
N THR A 126 -20.44 8.11 12.67
CA THR A 126 -21.70 8.80 12.32
C THR A 126 -22.25 8.37 10.95
N SER A 127 -21.56 7.52 10.23
CA SER A 127 -22.01 7.03 8.92
C SER A 127 -22.98 5.84 9.05
N ASP A 128 -23.74 5.59 7.95
CA ASP A 128 -24.54 4.38 7.83
C ASP A 128 -23.65 3.13 8.00
N PRO A 129 -23.97 2.22 8.94
CA PRO A 129 -23.18 1.00 9.18
C PRO A 129 -22.98 0.14 7.91
N GLU A 130 -23.95 0.12 7.00
CA GLU A 130 -23.89 -0.66 5.75
C GLU A 130 -23.06 0.05 4.66
N ARG A 131 -22.79 1.35 4.81
CA ARG A 131 -22.10 2.19 3.83
C ARG A 131 -20.82 2.79 4.38
N LYS A 132 -20.15 2.11 5.33
CA LYS A 132 -18.84 2.54 5.81
C LYS A 132 -17.87 2.73 4.65
N PRO A 133 -17.11 3.82 4.60
CA PRO A 133 -16.17 4.07 3.50
C PRO A 133 -15.10 2.98 3.45
N ASN A 134 -14.53 2.73 2.27
CA ASN A 134 -13.31 1.96 2.19
C ASN A 134 -12.14 2.80 2.72
N ILE A 135 -11.14 2.14 3.31
CA ILE A 135 -9.92 2.78 3.80
C ILE A 135 -8.70 2.06 3.22
N ILE A 136 -7.78 2.81 2.66
CA ILE A 136 -6.52 2.31 2.12
C ILE A 136 -5.39 2.83 3.01
N PHE A 137 -4.68 1.93 3.69
CA PHE A 137 -3.45 2.24 4.43
C PHE A 137 -2.24 1.98 3.52
N ASP A 138 -1.62 3.05 3.01
CA ASP A 138 -0.34 2.96 2.30
C ASP A 138 0.78 2.96 3.33
N VAL A 139 1.33 1.78 3.59
CA VAL A 139 2.33 1.55 4.65
C VAL A 139 3.45 0.65 4.16
N THR A 140 4.60 0.69 4.81
CA THR A 140 5.67 -0.29 4.53
C THR A 140 5.34 -1.66 5.09
N LEU A 141 4.54 -1.73 6.17
CA LEU A 141 4.23 -2.94 6.94
C LEU A 141 5.50 -3.73 7.30
N LYS A 142 6.49 -3.02 7.85
CA LYS A 142 7.82 -3.59 8.19
C LYS A 142 7.84 -4.40 9.48
N ASP A 143 6.74 -4.41 10.24
CA ASP A 143 6.57 -5.15 11.50
C ASP A 143 5.10 -5.52 11.74
N LEU A 144 4.88 -6.62 12.49
CA LEU A 144 3.55 -7.11 12.87
C LEU A 144 2.78 -6.15 13.77
N GLN A 145 3.44 -5.35 14.58
CA GLN A 145 2.78 -4.39 15.47
C GLN A 145 1.96 -3.38 14.67
N LYS A 146 2.45 -3.01 13.47
CA LYS A 146 1.70 -2.13 12.57
C LYS A 146 0.41 -2.79 12.09
N LEU A 147 0.46 -4.08 11.72
CA LEU A 147 -0.73 -4.85 11.35
C LEU A 147 -1.72 -4.89 12.52
N GLU A 148 -1.26 -5.26 13.73
CA GLU A 148 -2.10 -5.31 14.92
C GLU A 148 -2.78 -3.98 15.22
N LYS A 149 -2.02 -2.88 15.17
CA LYS A 149 -2.55 -1.53 15.41
C LYS A 149 -3.64 -1.15 14.40
N ILE A 150 -3.43 -1.41 13.10
CA ILE A 150 -4.40 -1.11 12.06
C ILE A 150 -5.65 -1.98 12.26
N THR A 151 -5.48 -3.29 12.33
CA THR A 151 -6.61 -4.22 12.38
C THR A 151 -7.46 -4.07 13.65
N ARG A 152 -6.83 -3.81 14.79
CA ARG A 152 -7.57 -3.50 16.02
C ARG A 152 -8.45 -2.27 15.83
N LYS A 153 -7.86 -1.15 15.37
CA LYS A 153 -8.58 0.11 15.20
C LYS A 153 -9.76 0.00 14.24
N VAL A 154 -9.58 -0.66 13.09
CA VAL A 154 -10.67 -0.78 12.12
C VAL A 154 -11.76 -1.76 12.58
N LYS A 155 -11.41 -2.80 13.37
CA LYS A 155 -12.40 -3.68 14.00
C LYS A 155 -13.20 -2.96 15.08
N ASP A 156 -12.56 -2.11 15.88
CA ASP A 156 -13.24 -1.26 16.88
C ASP A 156 -14.27 -0.32 16.21
N LEU A 157 -14.04 0.06 14.95
CA LEU A 157 -14.99 0.80 14.09
C LEU A 157 -16.07 -0.09 13.45
N GLY A 158 -16.05 -1.41 13.73
CA GLY A 158 -17.02 -2.37 13.22
C GLY A 158 -16.80 -2.78 11.76
N TYR A 159 -15.57 -2.74 11.25
CA TYR A 159 -15.26 -3.38 9.97
C TYR A 159 -15.15 -4.89 10.13
N ASP A 160 -15.73 -5.63 9.15
CA ASP A 160 -15.67 -7.08 9.12
C ASP A 160 -14.24 -7.56 8.86
N PRO A 161 -13.66 -8.45 9.70
CA PRO A 161 -12.34 -9.04 9.45
C PRO A 161 -12.18 -9.68 8.06
N LYS A 162 -13.24 -10.21 7.45
CA LYS A 162 -13.24 -10.77 6.10
C LYS A 162 -13.06 -9.72 4.99
N LYS A 163 -13.27 -8.45 5.34
CA LYS A 163 -13.08 -7.31 4.45
C LYS A 163 -11.81 -6.51 4.75
N ILE A 164 -10.89 -7.05 5.56
CA ILE A 164 -9.56 -6.49 5.79
C ILE A 164 -8.58 -7.25 4.93
N HIS A 165 -7.98 -6.59 3.93
CA HIS A 165 -7.16 -7.18 2.89
C HIS A 165 -5.73 -6.64 2.96
N ILE A 166 -4.76 -7.44 2.47
CA ILE A 166 -3.37 -7.01 2.27
C ILE A 166 -3.02 -7.18 0.79
N VAL A 167 -2.41 -6.16 0.20
CA VAL A 167 -1.66 -6.27 -1.04
C VAL A 167 -0.21 -5.94 -0.75
N TRP A 168 0.66 -6.94 -0.83
CA TRP A 168 2.10 -6.74 -0.70
C TRP A 168 2.72 -6.55 -2.07
N VAL A 169 3.28 -5.36 -2.28
CA VAL A 169 3.98 -4.99 -3.52
C VAL A 169 5.45 -5.40 -3.40
N VAL A 170 5.80 -6.44 -4.15
CA VAL A 170 7.15 -7.00 -4.22
C VAL A 170 7.85 -6.42 -5.45
N ASN A 171 8.93 -5.68 -5.25
CA ASN A 171 9.76 -5.18 -6.34
C ASN A 171 11.21 -5.61 -6.14
N ASP A 172 11.91 -5.79 -7.23
CA ASP A 172 13.34 -6.01 -7.24
C ASP A 172 14.04 -4.85 -6.53
N ILE A 173 14.90 -5.18 -5.55
CA ILE A 173 15.56 -4.18 -4.71
C ILE A 173 16.44 -3.23 -5.51
N GLU A 174 17.08 -3.69 -6.58
CA GLU A 174 17.90 -2.83 -7.45
C GLU A 174 17.04 -1.85 -8.24
N VAL A 175 15.85 -2.32 -8.70
CA VAL A 175 14.88 -1.44 -9.37
C VAL A 175 14.32 -0.42 -8.38
N ALA A 176 13.99 -0.83 -7.16
CA ALA A 176 13.51 0.07 -6.12
C ALA A 176 14.55 1.15 -5.77
N ILE A 177 15.84 0.82 -5.69
CA ILE A 177 16.94 1.77 -5.47
C ILE A 177 17.01 2.78 -6.62
N LYS A 178 16.98 2.32 -7.87
CA LYS A 178 17.00 3.20 -9.05
C LYS A 178 15.78 4.14 -9.09
N GLN A 179 14.60 3.61 -8.83
CA GLN A 179 13.37 4.40 -8.77
C GLN A 179 13.40 5.43 -7.62
N ASN A 180 13.95 5.05 -6.46
CA ASN A 180 14.10 5.97 -5.34
C ASN A 180 15.01 7.15 -5.68
N ALA A 181 16.14 6.90 -6.37
CA ALA A 181 17.09 7.93 -6.76
C ALA A 181 16.49 8.97 -7.76
N SER A 182 15.50 8.57 -8.55
CA SER A 182 14.83 9.44 -9.53
C SER A 182 13.66 10.27 -8.94
N ARG A 183 13.33 10.08 -7.65
CA ARG A 183 12.21 10.78 -6.99
C ARG A 183 12.63 12.16 -6.49
N ASP A 184 11.67 13.08 -6.40
CA ASP A 184 11.86 14.38 -5.76
C ASP A 184 12.21 14.27 -4.27
N ARG A 185 11.76 13.18 -3.64
CA ARG A 185 12.08 12.79 -2.27
C ARG A 185 12.80 11.46 -2.28
N VAL A 186 14.07 11.49 -1.93
CA VAL A 186 14.92 10.29 -1.82
C VAL A 186 14.86 9.75 -0.40
N VAL A 187 14.68 8.44 -0.27
CA VAL A 187 14.79 7.74 1.01
C VAL A 187 16.23 7.23 1.15
N PRO A 188 16.89 7.42 2.30
CA PRO A 188 18.23 6.88 2.55
C PRO A 188 18.30 5.40 2.24
N LEU A 189 19.41 4.96 1.63
CA LEU A 189 19.56 3.59 1.12
C LEU A 189 19.36 2.53 2.23
N GLU A 190 19.92 2.76 3.42
CA GLU A 190 19.77 1.85 4.55
C GLU A 190 18.31 1.72 5.01
N ILE A 191 17.58 2.84 5.04
CA ILE A 191 16.14 2.86 5.37
C ILE A 191 15.36 2.14 4.28
N LEU A 192 15.69 2.37 3.00
CA LEU A 192 15.04 1.68 1.88
C LEU A 192 15.20 0.17 2.00
N ILE A 193 16.44 -0.31 2.14
CA ILE A 193 16.74 -1.74 2.31
C ILE A 193 16.04 -2.29 3.57
N GLY A 194 16.10 -1.56 4.68
CA GLY A 194 15.44 -1.92 5.93
C GLY A 194 13.92 -2.07 5.80
N THR A 195 13.28 -1.19 5.02
CA THR A 195 11.82 -1.28 4.78
C THR A 195 11.43 -2.49 3.92
N HIS A 196 12.22 -2.83 2.90
CA HIS A 196 11.99 -4.03 2.08
C HIS A 196 12.21 -5.31 2.88
N ARG A 197 13.31 -5.37 3.67
CA ARG A 197 13.60 -6.50 4.57
C ARG A 197 12.49 -6.70 5.59
N GLY A 198 12.07 -5.63 6.27
CA GLY A 198 11.02 -5.70 7.28
C GLY A 198 9.68 -6.12 6.69
N ALA A 199 9.27 -5.58 5.53
CA ALA A 199 8.05 -5.98 4.86
C ALA A 199 8.07 -7.47 4.46
N SER A 200 9.19 -7.94 3.93
CA SER A 200 9.38 -9.34 3.54
C SER A 200 9.31 -10.28 4.76
N GLN A 201 9.98 -9.92 5.87
CA GLN A 201 9.91 -10.69 7.11
C GLN A 201 8.47 -10.71 7.68
N THR A 202 7.81 -9.57 7.70
CA THR A 202 6.41 -9.48 8.18
C THR A 202 5.47 -10.38 7.37
N MET A 203 5.67 -10.50 6.05
CA MET A 203 4.85 -11.41 5.24
C MET A 203 5.12 -12.89 5.58
N LEU A 204 6.37 -13.27 5.85
CA LEU A 204 6.69 -14.62 6.35
C LEU A 204 6.00 -14.90 7.69
N ASP A 205 6.05 -13.94 8.60
CA ASP A 205 5.43 -14.07 9.92
C ASP A 205 3.91 -14.22 9.78
N ILE A 206 3.26 -13.43 8.89
CA ILE A 206 1.82 -13.52 8.59
C ILE A 206 1.44 -14.90 8.05
N ILE A 207 2.21 -15.43 7.10
CA ILE A 207 1.99 -16.77 6.53
C ILE A 207 2.14 -17.84 7.61
N SER A 208 3.15 -17.72 8.46
CA SER A 208 3.44 -18.65 9.55
C SER A 208 2.36 -18.65 10.64
N MET A 209 1.54 -17.62 10.73
CA MET A 209 0.41 -17.60 11.68
C MET A 209 -0.68 -18.63 11.37
N GLY A 210 -0.84 -19.06 10.11
CA GLY A 210 -1.91 -19.99 9.73
C GLY A 210 -3.29 -19.51 10.21
N GLU A 211 -4.02 -20.35 10.92
CA GLU A 211 -5.34 -20.03 11.48
C GLU A 211 -5.33 -18.86 12.50
N LYS A 212 -4.20 -18.62 13.18
CA LYS A 212 -4.09 -17.51 14.14
C LYS A 212 -4.23 -16.15 13.48
N LEU A 213 -4.01 -16.06 12.17
CA LEU A 213 -4.18 -14.82 11.41
C LEU A 213 -5.62 -14.26 11.49
N LYS A 214 -6.62 -15.12 11.63
CA LYS A 214 -8.04 -14.74 11.78
C LYS A 214 -8.29 -13.81 12.97
N LYS A 215 -7.42 -13.84 13.98
CA LYS A 215 -7.46 -12.88 15.09
C LYS A 215 -7.28 -11.42 14.62
N TYR A 216 -6.54 -11.22 13.56
CA TYR A 216 -6.24 -9.90 13.01
C TYR A 216 -7.12 -9.58 11.81
N MET A 217 -7.14 -10.45 10.81
CA MET A 217 -7.86 -10.29 9.56
C MET A 217 -8.24 -11.63 8.95
N ASP A 218 -9.29 -11.63 8.11
CA ASP A 218 -9.72 -12.81 7.37
C ASP A 218 -10.02 -12.51 5.89
N GLY A 219 -9.60 -11.35 5.38
CA GLY A 219 -9.69 -10.95 3.98
C GLY A 219 -8.61 -11.58 3.09
N ASP A 220 -8.51 -11.08 1.86
CA ASP A 220 -7.54 -11.57 0.89
C ASP A 220 -6.13 -11.10 1.22
N ILE A 221 -5.11 -11.92 0.89
CA ILE A 221 -3.70 -11.56 0.85
C ILE A 221 -3.20 -11.81 -0.56
N VAL A 222 -2.68 -10.76 -1.18
CA VAL A 222 -2.16 -10.78 -2.55
C VAL A 222 -0.72 -10.33 -2.56
N PHE A 223 0.13 -11.06 -3.25
CA PHE A 223 1.49 -10.63 -3.59
C PHE A 223 1.47 -10.12 -5.03
N ALA A 224 1.74 -8.83 -5.22
CA ALA A 224 1.82 -8.18 -6.51
C ALA A 224 3.27 -7.88 -6.86
N PHE A 225 3.76 -8.47 -7.94
CA PHE A 225 5.13 -8.29 -8.42
C PHE A 225 5.20 -7.06 -9.33
N ASN A 226 6.23 -6.22 -9.17
CA ASN A 226 6.30 -4.93 -9.86
C ASN A 226 7.66 -4.61 -10.48
N LYS A 227 8.39 -5.61 -10.97
CA LYS A 227 9.57 -5.37 -11.79
C LYS A 227 9.13 -4.98 -13.19
N VAL A 228 9.29 -3.69 -13.50
CA VAL A 228 8.88 -3.13 -14.80
C VAL A 228 9.60 -3.84 -15.96
N GLY A 229 8.86 -4.18 -17.00
CA GLY A 229 9.34 -4.95 -18.15
C GLY A 229 9.41 -6.46 -17.93
N VAL A 230 9.23 -6.94 -16.71
CA VAL A 230 9.18 -8.36 -16.35
C VAL A 230 7.81 -8.74 -15.81
N ASP A 231 7.39 -8.11 -14.72
CA ASP A 231 6.14 -8.43 -14.01
C ASP A 231 5.00 -7.50 -14.39
N ALA A 232 5.34 -6.25 -14.71
CA ALA A 232 4.36 -5.22 -15.04
C ALA A 232 4.75 -4.51 -16.33
N GLU A 233 3.79 -4.40 -17.24
CA GLU A 233 3.92 -3.67 -18.49
C GLU A 233 2.72 -2.77 -18.71
N LEU A 234 3.00 -1.56 -19.27
CA LEU A 234 1.97 -0.63 -19.71
C LEU A 234 1.95 -0.57 -21.23
N ALA A 235 0.76 -0.50 -21.82
CA ALA A 235 0.56 -0.14 -23.19
C ALA A 235 -0.09 1.25 -23.28
N LYS A 236 0.24 2.00 -24.35
CA LYS A 236 -0.40 3.29 -24.62
C LYS A 236 -1.74 3.06 -25.32
N SER A 237 -2.78 3.74 -24.87
CA SER A 237 -4.05 3.83 -25.59
C SER A 237 -3.94 4.86 -26.71
N GLY A 238 -4.52 4.58 -27.86
CA GLY A 238 -4.61 5.55 -28.98
C GLY A 238 -5.36 6.85 -28.64
N LYS A 239 -6.06 6.89 -27.52
CA LYS A 239 -6.81 8.06 -26.99
C LYS A 239 -6.06 8.84 -25.91
N GLY A 240 -4.75 8.63 -25.73
CA GLY A 240 -3.91 9.43 -24.81
C GLY A 240 -3.87 8.91 -23.37
N GLY A 241 -4.25 7.68 -23.08
CA GLY A 241 -4.12 7.01 -21.79
C GLY A 241 -3.07 5.89 -21.80
N SER A 242 -2.91 5.23 -20.64
CA SER A 242 -2.14 3.99 -20.55
C SER A 242 -2.95 2.95 -19.77
N PHE A 243 -2.86 1.69 -20.20
CA PHE A 243 -3.48 0.55 -19.54
C PHE A 243 -2.45 -0.53 -19.24
N ILE A 244 -2.76 -1.42 -18.31
CA ILE A 244 -1.88 -2.54 -17.99
C ILE A 244 -1.98 -3.58 -19.08
N LYS A 245 -0.85 -3.87 -19.74
CA LYS A 245 -0.69 -4.97 -20.68
C LYS A 245 -0.37 -6.28 -19.96
N LYS A 246 0.45 -6.20 -18.90
CA LYS A 246 0.89 -7.34 -18.09
C LYS A 246 0.89 -6.95 -16.62
N ALA A 247 0.45 -7.84 -15.76
CA ALA A 247 0.58 -7.74 -14.31
C ALA A 247 0.67 -9.13 -13.70
N ASP A 248 1.72 -9.38 -12.92
CA ASP A 248 1.93 -10.64 -12.22
C ASP A 248 1.54 -10.46 -10.75
N TYR A 249 0.54 -11.21 -10.30
CA TYR A 249 0.18 -11.27 -8.89
C TYR A 249 -0.36 -12.66 -8.52
N VAL A 250 -0.29 -12.99 -7.25
CA VAL A 250 -0.76 -14.27 -6.71
C VAL A 250 -1.53 -14.07 -5.41
N TYR A 251 -2.62 -14.80 -5.26
CA TYR A 251 -3.37 -14.84 -4.00
C TYR A 251 -2.77 -15.88 -3.07
N ILE A 252 -2.30 -15.42 -1.94
CA ILE A 252 -1.76 -16.27 -0.86
C ILE A 252 -2.87 -16.68 0.10
N LYS A 253 -3.93 -15.88 0.16
CA LYS A 253 -5.15 -16.16 0.94
C LYS A 253 -6.34 -15.56 0.21
N ARG A 254 -7.46 -16.27 0.20
CA ARG A 254 -8.77 -15.73 -0.15
C ARG A 254 -9.59 -15.45 1.11
N SER A 255 -10.46 -14.45 1.02
CA SER A 255 -11.35 -14.07 2.12
C SER A 255 -12.12 -15.27 2.68
N GLY A 256 -12.06 -15.46 4.00
CA GLY A 256 -12.67 -16.60 4.69
C GLY A 256 -11.93 -17.93 4.56
N GLN A 257 -10.88 -18.01 3.74
CA GLN A 257 -10.07 -19.22 3.60
C GLN A 257 -8.81 -19.18 4.49
N GLN A 258 -8.16 -20.31 4.66
CA GLN A 258 -6.87 -20.38 5.33
C GLN A 258 -5.78 -19.75 4.45
N VAL A 259 -4.77 -19.11 5.07
CA VAL A 259 -3.58 -18.66 4.37
C VAL A 259 -2.77 -19.87 3.89
N MET A 260 -2.21 -19.79 2.68
CA MET A 260 -1.30 -20.82 2.18
C MET A 260 -0.07 -20.94 3.09
N ASN A 261 0.33 -22.16 3.43
CA ASN A 261 1.62 -22.38 4.06
C ASN A 261 2.77 -22.23 3.03
N MET A 262 4.01 -22.23 3.50
CA MET A 262 5.18 -22.04 2.65
C MET A 262 5.29 -23.09 1.55
N ASP A 263 4.92 -24.34 1.82
CA ASP A 263 4.99 -25.43 0.82
C ASP A 263 3.96 -25.24 -0.28
N ALA A 264 2.76 -24.76 0.06
CA ALA A 264 1.69 -24.50 -0.90
C ALA A 264 1.96 -23.28 -1.81
N ILE A 265 2.85 -22.34 -1.40
CA ILE A 265 3.21 -21.17 -2.22
C ILE A 265 4.02 -21.57 -3.46
N GLY A 266 4.62 -22.74 -3.46
CA GLY A 266 5.42 -23.21 -4.58
C GLY A 266 6.82 -22.59 -4.70
N ASN A 267 7.76 -23.38 -5.18
CA ASN A 267 9.17 -23.00 -5.24
C ASN A 267 9.41 -21.80 -6.16
N ASP A 268 8.73 -21.73 -7.31
CA ASP A 268 8.95 -20.66 -8.29
C ASP A 268 8.62 -19.27 -7.72
N ILE A 269 7.51 -19.17 -6.96
CA ILE A 269 7.10 -17.92 -6.32
C ILE A 269 8.08 -17.56 -5.19
N ARG A 270 8.49 -18.53 -4.38
CA ARG A 270 9.46 -18.32 -3.31
C ARG A 270 10.81 -17.88 -3.85
N HIS A 271 11.33 -18.52 -4.89
CA HIS A 271 12.56 -18.13 -5.58
C HIS A 271 12.47 -16.72 -6.19
N LYS A 272 11.33 -16.40 -6.81
CA LYS A 272 11.07 -15.04 -7.33
C LYS A 272 11.13 -14.00 -6.23
N ILE A 273 10.45 -14.23 -5.10
CA ILE A 273 10.50 -13.33 -3.95
C ILE A 273 11.94 -13.22 -3.41
N SER A 274 12.61 -14.35 -3.19
CA SER A 274 13.98 -14.39 -2.69
C SER A 274 14.98 -13.63 -3.57
N SER A 275 14.75 -13.59 -4.89
CA SER A 275 15.57 -12.83 -5.82
C SER A 275 15.31 -11.31 -5.80
N TYR A 276 14.12 -10.90 -5.35
CA TYR A 276 13.70 -9.49 -5.34
C TYR A 276 13.96 -8.78 -4.03
N VAL A 277 13.89 -9.51 -2.91
CA VAL A 277 14.03 -8.91 -1.58
C VAL A 277 15.48 -8.97 -1.09
N PRO A 278 15.89 -8.12 -0.12
CA PRO A 278 17.23 -8.20 0.47
C PRO A 278 17.53 -9.59 1.04
N LYS A 279 18.73 -10.09 0.81
CA LYS A 279 19.18 -11.47 1.10
C LYS A 279 18.94 -12.01 2.53
N ASN A 280 18.49 -11.19 3.48
CA ASN A 280 18.23 -11.61 4.86
C ASN A 280 16.78 -12.07 5.12
N ALA A 281 15.95 -12.14 4.09
CA ALA A 281 14.59 -12.66 4.20
C ALA A 281 14.59 -14.13 3.77
N SER A 282 14.23 -15.03 4.67
CA SER A 282 14.18 -16.48 4.41
C SER A 282 12.94 -16.87 3.62
N TRP A 283 12.98 -16.69 2.30
CA TRP A 283 11.97 -17.19 1.37
C TRP A 283 12.43 -18.43 0.61
N ALA A 284 13.65 -18.91 0.87
CA ALA A 284 14.21 -20.11 0.27
C ALA A 284 13.65 -21.39 0.91
#